data_5b9ef690885e4a567351ec573ef5f80c
#
_entry.id   5b9ef690885e4a567351ec573ef5f80c
#
_cell.length_a   1.000
_cell.length_b   1.000
_cell.length_c   1.000
_cell.angle_alpha   90.00
_cell.angle_beta   90.00
_cell.angle_gamma   90.00
#
_symmetry.space_group_name_H-M   'P 1'
#
loop_
_entity.id
_entity.type
_entity.pdbx_description
1 polymer ?
#
loop_
_entity_poly.entity_id
_entity_poly.type
_entity_poly.pdbx_seq_one_letter_code
_entity_poly.pdbx_strand_id
1 'polypeptide(L)'
;MENSTIEKRVVGRTDVYIGRETIPQIVPRLRSVFEEGALVVVYENECESVANALMQELKKDGYRVFATSVFDEKNAEIPDYVRYVFCVGGEDAQEYAKRLCKRIDTGWSMLLCAPDCDDVMCDICPNQVFIDENILMKCQNEQIAAGYGIVFSQKLDEFERFFEKTVLGKNVKTFCALTSCESLGDLAFCLLEISSRKERKNSQEIMAGIMRALAISKGKKPRLSGEYEFLASVTLASFYSSFLSSPSIDCAPPACLGDVVDRLKELGIEADRDKCVDFFDINGYFRISYILGEYRLDLLEKLAGIDLHGMQRFWRRLYLDAGYWLKSEISAAEVLECMRLAGAMSDGLIGFAFASGILDRIAA
;
A
#
# COMPACT_ATOMS: atom_id res chain seq x y z
N MET A 1 32.34 -6.27 20.24
CA MET A 1 31.42 -5.48 19.40
C MET A 1 31.23 -6.32 18.16
N GLU A 2 30.10 -7.00 18.02
CA GLU A 2 29.74 -7.64 16.77
C GLU A 2 29.58 -6.53 15.74
N ASN A 3 30.34 -6.60 14.66
CA ASN A 3 30.17 -5.69 13.52
C ASN A 3 28.75 -5.89 13.03
N SER A 4 27.87 -4.93 13.26
CA SER A 4 26.52 -4.94 12.68
C SER A 4 26.65 -4.95 11.17
N THR A 5 26.43 -6.10 10.58
CA THR A 5 26.52 -6.27 9.13
C THR A 5 25.31 -5.57 8.53
N ILE A 6 25.56 -4.50 7.76
CA ILE A 6 24.51 -3.85 6.98
C ILE A 6 24.48 -4.50 5.61
N GLU A 7 23.35 -5.06 5.27
CA GLU A 7 23.08 -5.60 3.94
C GLU A 7 22.70 -4.47 2.98
N LYS A 8 23.27 -4.48 1.77
CA LYS A 8 22.88 -3.58 0.69
C LYS A 8 22.04 -4.34 -0.33
N ARG A 9 20.85 -3.81 -0.58
CA ARG A 9 19.95 -4.23 -1.69
C ARG A 9 19.67 -3.04 -2.61
N VAL A 10 18.98 -3.25 -3.72
CA VAL A 10 18.65 -2.18 -4.67
C VAL A 10 17.21 -2.34 -5.12
N VAL A 11 16.47 -1.24 -5.13
CA VAL A 11 15.12 -1.17 -5.69
C VAL A 11 15.10 -0.06 -6.75
N GLY A 12 14.96 -0.43 -8.01
CA GLY A 12 15.05 0.53 -9.12
C GLY A 12 16.43 1.19 -9.17
N ARG A 13 16.49 2.49 -8.84
CA ARG A 13 17.75 3.26 -8.75
C ARG A 13 18.14 3.63 -7.32
N THR A 14 17.39 3.13 -6.34
CA THR A 14 17.58 3.44 -4.93
C THR A 14 18.42 2.38 -4.26
N ASP A 15 19.47 2.79 -3.58
CA ASP A 15 20.25 1.92 -2.69
C ASP A 15 19.50 1.74 -1.37
N VAL A 16 19.26 0.50 -0.95
CA VAL A 16 18.58 0.17 0.30
C VAL A 16 19.58 -0.51 1.24
N TYR A 17 19.71 0.02 2.44
CA TYR A 17 20.63 -0.48 3.46
C TYR A 17 19.82 -1.00 4.65
N ILE A 18 19.92 -2.30 4.93
CA ILE A 18 19.15 -2.99 5.99
C ILE A 18 20.13 -3.48 7.05
N GLY A 19 19.82 -3.21 8.32
CA GLY A 19 20.65 -3.70 9.42
C GLY A 19 20.14 -3.25 10.78
N ARG A 20 21.04 -3.32 11.76
CA ARG A 20 20.81 -2.82 13.12
C ARG A 20 21.81 -1.73 13.44
N GLU A 21 21.40 -0.75 14.24
CA GLU A 21 22.26 0.41 14.57
C GLU A 21 22.80 1.11 13.32
N THR A 22 21.92 1.42 12.37
CA THR A 22 22.31 1.95 11.06
C THR A 22 22.76 3.42 11.12
N ILE A 23 22.34 4.21 12.12
CA ILE A 23 22.60 5.65 12.19
C ILE A 23 24.07 6.02 12.01
N PRO A 24 25.05 5.40 12.69
CA PRO A 24 26.47 5.71 12.47
C PRO A 24 26.97 5.36 11.06
N GLN A 25 26.24 4.49 10.38
CA GLN A 25 26.59 4.01 9.04
C GLN A 25 25.96 4.86 7.93
N ILE A 26 25.02 5.75 8.26
CA ILE A 26 24.34 6.64 7.28
C ILE A 26 25.36 7.62 6.69
N VAL A 27 26.11 8.30 7.54
CA VAL A 27 27.00 9.39 7.14
C VAL A 27 28.04 8.94 6.08
N PRO A 28 28.79 7.82 6.26
CA PRO A 28 29.73 7.36 5.23
C PRO A 28 29.06 7.03 3.90
N ARG A 29 27.80 6.57 3.92
CA ARG A 29 27.05 6.21 2.71
C ARG A 29 26.43 7.41 2.04
N LEU A 30 25.96 8.38 2.83
CA LEU A 30 25.40 9.62 2.33
C LEU A 30 26.39 10.38 1.45
N ARG A 31 27.69 10.33 1.76
CA ARG A 31 28.73 10.98 0.97
C ARG A 31 28.78 10.51 -0.49
N SER A 32 28.31 9.32 -0.80
CA SER A 32 28.26 8.84 -2.19
C SER A 32 27.20 9.54 -3.05
N VAL A 33 26.21 10.18 -2.44
CA VAL A 33 25.11 10.89 -3.13
C VAL A 33 25.06 12.37 -2.77
N PHE A 34 25.65 12.76 -1.63
CA PHE A 34 25.76 14.12 -1.16
C PHE A 34 27.05 14.26 -0.34
N GLU A 35 28.12 14.71 -0.99
CA GLU A 35 29.48 14.69 -0.42
C GLU A 35 29.62 15.66 0.74
N GLU A 36 29.17 16.91 0.56
CA GLU A 36 29.27 17.98 1.57
C GLU A 36 28.20 19.06 1.37
N GLY A 37 27.97 19.87 2.38
CA GLY A 37 27.11 21.05 2.27
C GLY A 37 26.04 21.15 3.33
N ALA A 38 24.97 21.87 2.99
CA ALA A 38 23.82 22.08 3.85
C ALA A 38 22.69 21.14 3.45
N LEU A 39 22.13 20.43 4.43
CA LEU A 39 20.97 19.59 4.27
C LEU A 39 19.89 19.93 5.32
N VAL A 40 18.66 19.56 5.01
CA VAL A 40 17.56 19.64 5.96
C VAL A 40 17.09 18.25 6.33
N VAL A 41 16.92 18.01 7.64
CA VAL A 41 16.29 16.81 8.18
C VAL A 41 14.81 17.10 8.41
N VAL A 42 13.95 16.39 7.70
CA VAL A 42 12.50 16.41 7.87
C VAL A 42 12.12 15.21 8.74
N TYR A 43 11.32 15.41 9.78
CA TYR A 43 10.98 14.32 10.68
C TYR A 43 9.55 14.41 11.25
N GLU A 44 8.97 13.25 11.58
CA GLU A 44 7.77 13.14 12.39
C GLU A 44 8.10 13.32 13.86
N ASN A 45 7.20 13.91 14.64
CA ASN A 45 7.46 14.20 16.06
C ASN A 45 7.78 12.94 16.87
N GLU A 46 7.14 11.81 16.55
CA GLU A 46 7.40 10.52 17.17
C GLU A 46 8.83 10.02 16.91
N CYS A 47 9.44 10.51 15.84
CA CYS A 47 10.80 10.16 15.42
C CYS A 47 11.85 11.19 15.84
N GLU A 48 11.50 12.22 16.63
CA GLU A 48 12.40 13.31 17.00
C GLU A 48 13.70 12.81 17.67
N SER A 49 13.63 11.81 18.53
CA SER A 49 14.82 11.26 19.20
C SER A 49 15.79 10.60 18.18
N VAL A 50 15.24 9.93 17.17
CA VAL A 50 16.00 9.28 16.09
C VAL A 50 16.61 10.35 15.18
N ALA A 51 15.82 11.37 14.82
CA ALA A 51 16.27 12.51 14.02
C ALA A 51 17.41 13.26 14.71
N ASN A 52 17.28 13.50 16.02
CA ASN A 52 18.33 14.17 16.81
C ASN A 52 19.63 13.36 16.84
N ALA A 53 19.57 12.04 17.00
CA ALA A 53 20.74 11.18 16.93
C ALA A 53 21.44 11.26 15.55
N LEU A 54 20.67 11.19 14.47
CA LEU A 54 21.18 11.35 13.11
C LEU A 54 21.82 12.73 12.89
N MET A 55 21.14 13.80 13.32
CA MET A 55 21.65 15.17 13.18
C MET A 55 22.98 15.37 13.92
N GLN A 56 23.16 14.74 15.08
CA GLN A 56 24.45 14.77 15.78
C GLN A 56 25.55 14.12 14.97
N GLU A 57 25.32 12.95 14.37
CA GLU A 57 26.33 12.28 13.53
C GLU A 57 26.66 13.11 12.28
N LEU A 58 25.65 13.67 11.61
CA LEU A 58 25.84 14.52 10.44
C LEU A 58 26.66 15.79 10.79
N LYS A 59 26.38 16.44 11.93
CA LYS A 59 27.13 17.62 12.38
C LYS A 59 28.57 17.30 12.75
N LYS A 60 28.85 16.15 13.39
CA LYS A 60 30.21 15.67 13.68
C LYS A 60 31.04 15.50 12.42
N ASP A 61 30.38 15.10 11.32
CA ASP A 61 31.03 14.86 10.03
C ASP A 61 31.12 16.13 9.14
N GLY A 62 30.73 17.29 9.67
CA GLY A 62 30.91 18.58 9.04
C GLY A 62 29.72 19.09 8.21
N TYR A 63 28.60 18.37 8.15
CA TYR A 63 27.41 18.86 7.47
C TYR A 63 26.77 20.03 8.21
N ARG A 64 26.23 20.99 7.45
CA ARG A 64 25.34 22.06 7.99
C ARG A 64 23.92 21.50 8.00
N VAL A 65 23.41 21.23 9.19
CA VAL A 65 22.12 20.53 9.37
C VAL A 65 21.07 21.50 9.86
N PHE A 66 20.00 21.65 9.08
CA PHE A 66 18.73 22.27 9.46
C PHE A 66 17.73 21.17 9.81
N ALA A 67 16.69 21.53 10.56
CA ALA A 67 15.68 20.55 10.94
C ALA A 67 14.30 21.20 10.88
N THR A 68 13.30 20.43 10.46
CA THR A 68 11.90 20.82 10.49
C THR A 68 11.03 19.60 10.76
N SER A 69 10.05 19.75 11.66
CA SER A 69 9.05 18.71 11.84
C SER A 69 7.95 18.85 10.79
N VAL A 70 7.21 17.75 10.57
CA VAL A 70 6.04 17.78 9.67
C VAL A 70 5.00 18.81 10.13
N PHE A 71 4.84 19.01 11.45
CA PHE A 71 3.89 20.01 11.99
C PHE A 71 4.29 21.45 11.68
N ASP A 72 5.58 21.72 11.50
CA ASP A 72 6.11 23.06 11.22
C ASP A 72 6.21 23.37 9.72
N GLU A 73 5.76 22.48 8.85
CA GLU A 73 5.91 22.58 7.38
C GLU A 73 5.55 23.97 6.84
N LYS A 74 4.43 24.55 7.32
CA LYS A 74 3.94 25.85 6.84
C LYS A 74 4.80 27.03 7.27
N ASN A 75 5.55 26.89 8.34
CA ASN A 75 6.36 27.96 8.97
C ASN A 75 7.86 27.73 8.78
N ALA A 76 8.26 26.60 8.19
CA ALA A 76 9.67 26.26 8.04
C ALA A 76 10.37 27.15 7.02
N GLU A 77 11.26 27.99 7.51
CA GLU A 77 12.19 28.75 6.67
C GLU A 77 13.39 27.88 6.31
N ILE A 78 13.39 27.35 5.10
CA ILE A 78 14.51 26.55 4.57
C ILE A 78 15.46 27.51 3.82
N PRO A 79 16.72 27.62 4.26
CA PRO A 79 17.67 28.48 3.58
C PRO A 79 17.94 28.08 2.13
N ASP A 80 18.08 29.07 1.24
CA ASP A 80 18.26 28.84 -0.20
C ASP A 80 19.52 28.06 -0.58
N TYR A 81 20.47 27.92 0.34
CA TYR A 81 21.69 27.14 0.13
C TYR A 81 21.59 25.68 0.57
N VAL A 82 20.43 25.23 1.05
CA VAL A 82 20.18 23.79 1.28
C VAL A 82 20.16 23.07 -0.06
N ARG A 83 20.87 21.95 -0.14
CA ARG A 83 21.04 21.18 -1.39
C ARG A 83 20.70 19.70 -1.24
N TYR A 84 20.16 19.31 -0.09
CA TYR A 84 19.75 17.92 0.14
C TYR A 84 18.68 17.83 1.21
N VAL A 85 17.81 16.81 1.08
CA VAL A 85 16.77 16.51 2.08
C VAL A 85 17.03 15.13 2.66
N PHE A 86 16.98 15.01 3.98
CA PHE A 86 17.01 13.73 4.68
C PHE A 86 15.71 13.54 5.46
N CYS A 87 14.97 12.49 5.15
CA CYS A 87 13.69 12.17 5.77
C CYS A 87 13.89 11.16 6.92
N VAL A 88 13.25 11.39 8.06
CA VAL A 88 13.25 10.46 9.22
C VAL A 88 11.80 10.28 9.67
N GLY A 89 11.20 9.15 9.36
CA GLY A 89 9.79 8.91 9.72
C GLY A 89 9.09 7.91 8.81
N GLY A 90 7.78 8.04 8.75
CA GLY A 90 6.86 7.28 7.94
C GLY A 90 6.27 8.11 6.78
N GLU A 91 4.97 7.93 6.53
CA GLU A 91 4.24 8.51 5.37
C GLU A 91 4.26 10.04 5.36
N ASP A 92 3.96 10.68 6.49
CA ASP A 92 3.84 12.15 6.57
C ASP A 92 5.18 12.85 6.32
N ALA A 93 6.27 12.34 6.91
CA ALA A 93 7.62 12.88 6.70
C ALA A 93 8.09 12.69 5.26
N GLN A 94 7.76 11.52 4.66
CA GLN A 94 8.05 11.21 3.27
C GLN A 94 7.35 12.17 2.31
N GLU A 95 6.06 12.41 2.48
CA GLU A 95 5.31 13.34 1.64
C GLU A 95 5.86 14.77 1.74
N TYR A 96 6.19 15.22 2.95
CA TYR A 96 6.79 16.51 3.14
C TYR A 96 8.17 16.60 2.47
N ALA A 97 9.02 15.56 2.64
CA ALA A 97 10.33 15.52 1.99
C ALA A 97 10.21 15.60 0.45
N LYS A 98 9.28 14.88 -0.17
CA LYS A 98 9.02 14.93 -1.61
C LYS A 98 8.57 16.33 -2.07
N ARG A 99 7.62 16.96 -1.35
CA ARG A 99 7.18 18.32 -1.65
C ARG A 99 8.35 19.32 -1.56
N LEU A 100 9.19 19.16 -0.54
CA LEU A 100 10.37 20.00 -0.36
C LEU A 100 11.39 19.80 -1.49
N CYS A 101 11.68 18.55 -1.87
CA CYS A 101 12.57 18.24 -2.99
C CYS A 101 12.10 18.85 -4.30
N LYS A 102 10.79 18.80 -4.59
CA LYS A 102 10.21 19.48 -5.78
C LYS A 102 10.41 20.99 -5.71
N ARG A 103 10.28 21.59 -4.52
CA ARG A 103 10.40 23.05 -4.33
C ARG A 103 11.83 23.56 -4.51
N ILE A 104 12.82 22.81 -4.01
CA ILE A 104 14.23 23.26 -4.04
C ILE A 104 15.09 22.54 -5.08
N ASP A 105 14.47 21.71 -5.93
CA ASP A 105 15.09 20.94 -7.01
C ASP A 105 16.32 20.14 -6.55
N THR A 106 16.10 19.20 -5.63
CA THR A 106 17.19 18.43 -5.02
C THR A 106 16.83 16.95 -4.80
N GLY A 107 17.85 16.12 -4.55
CA GLY A 107 17.68 14.75 -4.15
C GLY A 107 17.41 14.57 -2.65
N TRP A 108 17.02 13.36 -2.26
CA TRP A 108 16.74 13.01 -0.88
C TRP A 108 17.14 11.59 -0.52
N SER A 109 17.28 11.34 0.77
CA SER A 109 17.44 10.00 1.37
C SER A 109 16.51 9.87 2.57
N MET A 110 16.29 8.64 3.02
CA MET A 110 15.34 8.33 4.08
C MET A 110 15.91 7.35 5.09
N LEU A 111 15.65 7.59 6.37
CA LEU A 111 15.66 6.58 7.43
C LEU A 111 14.22 6.21 7.73
N LEU A 112 13.84 5.02 7.32
CA LEU A 112 12.48 4.51 7.45
C LEU A 112 12.23 4.13 8.91
N CYS A 113 11.24 4.76 9.54
CA CYS A 113 10.89 4.52 10.94
C CYS A 113 9.60 3.72 11.13
N ALA A 114 8.83 3.50 10.06
CA ALA A 114 7.60 2.71 10.10
C ALA A 114 7.43 1.89 8.82
N PRO A 115 6.95 0.64 8.89
CA PRO A 115 6.81 -0.23 7.73
C PRO A 115 5.46 -0.07 6.99
N ASP A 116 4.75 1.03 7.18
CA ASP A 116 3.45 1.33 6.57
C ASP A 116 3.54 2.29 5.37
N CYS A 117 4.75 2.57 4.90
CA CYS A 117 5.02 3.48 3.78
C CYS A 117 4.98 2.74 2.44
N ASP A 118 3.86 2.83 1.73
CA ASP A 118 3.67 2.15 0.43
C ASP A 118 3.97 3.03 -0.79
N ASP A 119 4.17 4.33 -0.63
CA ASP A 119 4.41 5.29 -1.72
C ASP A 119 5.85 5.84 -1.80
N VAL A 120 6.81 5.27 -1.04
CA VAL A 120 8.22 5.78 -0.97
C VAL A 120 8.83 5.92 -2.35
N MET A 121 8.64 4.96 -3.22
CA MET A 121 9.24 4.89 -4.56
C MET A 121 8.41 5.59 -5.64
N CYS A 122 7.27 6.20 -5.29
CA CYS A 122 6.42 6.91 -6.24
C CYS A 122 6.92 8.34 -6.47
N ASP A 123 6.67 8.91 -7.64
CA ASP A 123 7.03 10.27 -8.06
C ASP A 123 8.54 10.52 -8.08
N ILE A 124 9.11 10.93 -6.95
CA ILE A 124 10.54 11.18 -6.77
C ILE A 124 11.10 10.10 -5.87
N CYS A 125 11.86 9.17 -6.45
CA CYS A 125 12.53 8.11 -5.69
C CYS A 125 13.65 8.69 -4.81
N PRO A 126 13.83 8.18 -3.57
CA PRO A 126 14.98 8.52 -2.77
C PRO A 126 16.28 7.97 -3.39
N ASN A 127 17.39 8.64 -3.18
CA ASN A 127 18.70 8.12 -3.58
C ASN A 127 19.10 6.91 -2.73
N GLN A 128 18.79 6.99 -1.42
CA GLN A 128 19.09 5.93 -0.46
C GLN A 128 17.95 5.79 0.54
N VAL A 129 17.65 4.55 0.94
CA VAL A 129 16.79 4.22 2.06
C VAL A 129 17.57 3.40 3.08
N PHE A 130 17.49 3.82 4.33
CA PHE A 130 18.06 3.11 5.46
C PHE A 130 16.95 2.48 6.28
N ILE A 131 17.10 1.20 6.59
CA ILE A 131 16.14 0.40 7.35
C ILE A 131 16.89 -0.10 8.59
N ASP A 132 16.50 0.40 9.76
CA ASP A 132 17.05 -0.04 11.04
C ASP A 132 16.03 -0.92 11.76
N GLU A 133 16.34 -2.22 11.87
CA GLU A 133 15.44 -3.17 12.52
C GLU A 133 15.18 -2.83 14.01
N ASN A 134 16.16 -2.23 14.71
CA ASN A 134 15.98 -1.81 16.10
C ASN A 134 15.00 -0.61 16.22
N ILE A 135 14.92 0.23 15.17
CA ILE A 135 13.93 1.31 15.09
C ILE A 135 12.57 0.71 14.76
N LEU A 136 12.47 -0.14 13.75
CA LEU A 136 11.21 -0.78 13.36
C LEU A 136 10.60 -1.64 14.47
N MET A 137 11.41 -2.29 15.32
CA MET A 137 10.91 -3.03 16.48
C MET A 137 10.22 -2.16 17.55
N LYS A 138 10.39 -0.84 17.48
CA LYS A 138 9.71 0.12 18.37
C LYS A 138 8.42 0.67 17.81
N CYS A 139 8.09 0.34 16.55
CA CYS A 139 6.84 0.73 15.93
C CYS A 139 5.64 0.14 16.67
N GLN A 140 4.52 0.82 16.57
CA GLN A 140 3.25 0.29 17.07
C GLN A 140 2.84 -0.94 16.27
N ASN A 141 2.18 -1.89 16.92
CA ASN A 141 1.71 -3.12 16.25
C ASN A 141 0.80 -2.81 15.06
N GLU A 142 0.05 -1.71 15.11
CA GLU A 142 -0.81 -1.21 14.03
C GLU A 142 -0.02 -0.91 12.77
N GLN A 143 1.13 -0.24 12.87
CA GLN A 143 1.98 0.09 11.73
C GLN A 143 2.60 -1.18 11.10
N ILE A 144 3.06 -2.11 11.95
CA ILE A 144 3.58 -3.41 11.48
C ILE A 144 2.47 -4.19 10.77
N ALA A 145 1.28 -4.22 11.36
CA ALA A 145 0.13 -4.91 10.78
C ALA A 145 -0.32 -4.28 9.46
N ALA A 146 -0.30 -2.94 9.35
CA ALA A 146 -0.60 -2.24 8.11
C ALA A 146 0.38 -2.61 7.00
N GLY A 147 1.69 -2.64 7.30
CA GLY A 147 2.70 -3.10 6.34
C GLY A 147 2.45 -4.51 5.82
N TYR A 148 2.14 -5.45 6.70
CA TYR A 148 1.75 -6.81 6.27
C TYR A 148 0.43 -6.82 5.49
N GLY A 149 -0.51 -5.93 5.79
CA GLY A 149 -1.76 -5.78 5.04
C GLY A 149 -1.52 -5.43 3.57
N ILE A 150 -0.60 -4.51 3.31
CA ILE A 150 -0.19 -4.13 1.96
C ILE A 150 0.47 -5.32 1.22
N VAL A 151 1.37 -6.06 1.89
CA VAL A 151 2.00 -7.25 1.30
C VAL A 151 0.95 -8.31 0.95
N PHE A 152 -0.07 -8.49 1.77
CA PHE A 152 -1.16 -9.43 1.49
C PHE A 152 -2.05 -8.98 0.33
N SER A 153 -2.32 -7.66 0.24
CA SER A 153 -3.01 -7.07 -0.91
C SER A 153 -2.32 -7.44 -2.22
N GLN A 154 -1.00 -7.37 -2.27
CA GLN A 154 -0.23 -7.74 -3.46
C GLN A 154 -0.32 -9.23 -3.83
N LYS A 155 -0.41 -10.13 -2.88
CA LYS A 155 -0.63 -11.55 -3.18
C LYS A 155 -1.97 -11.80 -3.87
N LEU A 156 -3.01 -11.05 -3.47
CA LEU A 156 -4.30 -11.14 -4.13
C LEU A 156 -4.29 -10.43 -5.50
N ASP A 157 -3.51 -9.33 -5.66
CA ASP A 157 -3.31 -8.68 -6.97
C ASP A 157 -2.64 -9.64 -7.97
N GLU A 158 -1.70 -10.48 -7.55
CA GLU A 158 -1.11 -11.52 -8.41
C GLU A 158 -2.17 -12.51 -8.92
N PHE A 159 -3.14 -12.87 -8.08
CA PHE A 159 -4.28 -13.70 -8.49
C PHE A 159 -5.17 -12.95 -9.51
N GLU A 160 -5.50 -11.69 -9.26
CA GLU A 160 -6.32 -10.88 -10.18
C GLU A 160 -5.62 -10.69 -11.53
N ARG A 161 -4.31 -10.47 -11.56
CA ARG A 161 -3.51 -10.42 -12.79
C ARG A 161 -3.50 -11.75 -13.56
N PHE A 162 -3.48 -12.86 -12.83
CA PHE A 162 -3.63 -14.16 -13.47
C PHE A 162 -5.01 -14.30 -14.10
N PHE A 163 -6.09 -13.88 -13.44
CA PHE A 163 -7.44 -13.82 -14.00
C PHE A 163 -7.49 -12.91 -15.26
N GLU A 164 -6.98 -11.70 -15.16
CA GLU A 164 -6.96 -10.76 -16.29
C GLU A 164 -6.23 -11.31 -17.51
N LYS A 165 -5.13 -11.99 -17.29
CA LYS A 165 -4.34 -12.60 -18.36
C LYS A 165 -5.05 -13.80 -18.98
N THR A 166 -5.58 -14.71 -18.17
CA THR A 166 -6.12 -15.99 -18.64
C THR A 166 -7.55 -15.85 -19.15
N VAL A 167 -8.39 -15.09 -18.48
CA VAL A 167 -9.83 -14.96 -18.79
C VAL A 167 -10.10 -13.74 -19.65
N LEU A 168 -9.52 -12.58 -19.34
CA LEU A 168 -9.75 -11.36 -20.12
C LEU A 168 -8.81 -11.21 -21.30
N GLY A 169 -7.76 -12.02 -21.40
CA GLY A 169 -6.77 -11.92 -22.49
C GLY A 169 -5.94 -10.64 -22.48
N LYS A 170 -5.89 -9.94 -21.32
CA LYS A 170 -5.12 -8.70 -21.18
C LYS A 170 -3.62 -8.98 -21.12
N ASN A 171 -2.83 -8.11 -21.74
CA ASN A 171 -1.37 -8.16 -21.59
C ASN A 171 -0.97 -7.46 -20.28
N VAL A 172 -1.02 -8.21 -19.19
CA VAL A 172 -0.69 -7.71 -17.84
C VAL A 172 0.70 -8.20 -17.48
N LYS A 173 1.56 -7.30 -16.99
CA LYS A 173 2.86 -7.68 -16.45
C LYS A 173 2.64 -8.51 -15.17
N THR A 174 3.23 -9.70 -15.15
CA THR A 174 3.33 -10.48 -13.91
C THR A 174 4.57 -10.02 -13.16
N PHE A 175 4.43 -9.72 -11.89
CA PHE A 175 5.58 -9.40 -11.05
C PHE A 175 6.32 -10.67 -10.63
N CYS A 176 7.64 -10.56 -10.42
CA CYS A 176 8.37 -11.60 -9.72
C CYS A 176 7.82 -11.73 -8.30
N ALA A 177 7.88 -12.94 -7.74
CA ALA A 177 7.53 -13.17 -6.34
C ALA A 177 8.25 -12.14 -5.45
N LEU A 178 7.50 -11.58 -4.50
CA LEU A 178 8.09 -10.71 -3.49
C LEU A 178 9.08 -11.48 -2.62
N THR A 179 10.09 -10.78 -2.11
CA THR A 179 11.01 -11.32 -1.10
C THR A 179 10.21 -11.89 0.07
N SER A 180 10.69 -12.99 0.66
CA SER A 180 10.07 -13.53 1.88
C SER A 180 10.22 -12.52 3.03
N CYS A 181 9.13 -12.26 3.77
CA CYS A 181 9.15 -11.36 4.92
C CYS A 181 9.48 -12.15 6.20
N GLU A 182 10.75 -12.44 6.44
CA GLU A 182 11.21 -13.17 7.62
C GLU A 182 11.53 -12.23 8.79
N SER A 183 11.87 -10.97 8.49
CA SER A 183 12.16 -9.92 9.45
C SER A 183 11.37 -8.64 9.16
N LEU A 184 11.40 -7.66 10.07
CA LEU A 184 10.83 -6.34 9.81
C LEU A 184 11.61 -5.60 8.73
N GLY A 185 12.91 -5.85 8.60
CA GLY A 185 13.72 -5.34 7.51
C GLY A 185 13.27 -5.86 6.16
N ASP A 186 12.97 -7.17 6.06
CA ASP A 186 12.42 -7.76 4.84
C ASP A 186 11.02 -7.22 4.52
N LEU A 187 10.17 -7.04 5.54
CA LEU A 187 8.85 -6.42 5.38
C LEU A 187 8.99 -5.04 4.75
N ALA A 188 9.82 -4.18 5.34
CA ALA A 188 10.04 -2.82 4.84
C ALA A 188 10.63 -2.85 3.41
N PHE A 189 11.53 -3.76 3.11
CA PHE A 189 12.09 -3.94 1.77
C PHE A 189 11.01 -4.38 0.76
N CYS A 190 10.14 -5.33 1.11
CA CYS A 190 9.02 -5.73 0.27
C CYS A 190 8.09 -4.55 -0.07
N LEU A 191 7.83 -3.66 0.90
CA LEU A 191 7.00 -2.47 0.66
C LEU A 191 7.65 -1.51 -0.33
N LEU A 192 8.98 -1.33 -0.26
CA LEU A 192 9.71 -0.56 -1.28
C LEU A 192 9.62 -1.21 -2.67
N GLU A 193 9.72 -2.55 -2.75
CA GLU A 193 9.52 -3.27 -4.02
C GLU A 193 8.10 -3.07 -4.57
N ILE A 194 7.07 -3.15 -3.72
CA ILE A 194 5.67 -2.91 -4.08
C ILE A 194 5.51 -1.49 -4.61
N SER A 195 5.98 -0.49 -3.85
CA SER A 195 5.94 0.92 -4.22
C SER A 195 6.61 1.18 -5.58
N SER A 196 7.74 0.54 -5.85
CA SER A 196 8.48 0.71 -7.13
C SER A 196 7.76 0.13 -8.34
N ARG A 197 6.81 -0.79 -8.13
CA ARG A 197 6.08 -1.53 -9.18
C ARG A 197 4.66 -1.01 -9.39
N LYS A 198 4.23 -0.06 -8.57
CA LYS A 198 2.85 0.44 -8.53
C LYS A 198 2.52 1.19 -9.82
N GLU A 199 1.86 0.51 -10.77
CA GLU A 199 1.43 1.10 -12.04
C GLU A 199 -0.04 1.56 -11.99
N ARG A 200 -0.87 0.88 -11.18
CA ARG A 200 -2.31 1.15 -11.03
C ARG A 200 -2.80 0.69 -9.66
N LYS A 201 -3.93 1.21 -9.22
CA LYS A 201 -4.62 0.69 -8.04
C LYS A 201 -5.22 -0.68 -8.38
N ASN A 202 -4.97 -1.67 -7.53
CA ASN A 202 -5.64 -2.96 -7.58
C ASN A 202 -7.04 -2.90 -6.92
N SER A 203 -7.83 -3.97 -7.04
CA SER A 203 -9.19 -4.03 -6.49
C SER A 203 -9.21 -3.86 -4.97
N GLN A 204 -8.19 -4.37 -4.27
CA GLN A 204 -8.04 -4.27 -2.83
C GLN A 204 -7.79 -2.82 -2.39
N GLU A 205 -6.89 -2.12 -3.06
CA GLU A 205 -6.60 -0.70 -2.80
C GLU A 205 -7.82 0.18 -3.09
N ILE A 206 -8.56 -0.11 -4.17
CA ILE A 206 -9.81 0.58 -4.50
C ILE A 206 -10.82 0.38 -3.38
N MET A 207 -11.05 -0.86 -2.96
CA MET A 207 -12.00 -1.19 -1.90
C MET A 207 -11.57 -0.59 -0.56
N ALA A 208 -10.28 -0.64 -0.21
CA ALA A 208 -9.69 -0.02 0.98
C ALA A 208 -9.89 1.50 1.00
N GLY A 209 -9.69 2.16 -0.14
CA GLY A 209 -9.94 3.59 -0.30
C GLY A 209 -11.41 3.96 -0.06
N ILE A 210 -12.34 3.16 -0.56
CA ILE A 210 -13.78 3.34 -0.32
C ILE A 210 -14.13 3.14 1.16
N MET A 211 -13.58 2.11 1.81
CA MET A 211 -13.78 1.87 3.24
C MET A 211 -13.25 3.04 4.08
N ARG A 212 -12.07 3.56 3.74
CA ARG A 212 -11.49 4.74 4.40
C ARG A 212 -12.37 5.98 4.23
N ALA A 213 -12.84 6.25 3.01
CA ALA A 213 -13.74 7.36 2.74
C ALA A 213 -15.07 7.24 3.51
N LEU A 214 -15.62 6.04 3.60
CA LEU A 214 -16.81 5.75 4.39
C LEU A 214 -16.58 6.01 5.89
N ALA A 215 -15.44 5.61 6.45
CA ALA A 215 -15.09 5.88 7.84
C ALA A 215 -14.99 7.41 8.11
N ILE A 216 -14.36 8.16 7.21
CA ILE A 216 -14.25 9.62 7.28
C ILE A 216 -15.64 10.27 7.21
N SER A 217 -16.52 9.83 6.31
CA SER A 217 -17.88 10.38 6.16
C SER A 217 -18.72 10.21 7.43
N LYS A 218 -18.41 9.23 8.25
CA LYS A 218 -19.02 8.99 9.57
C LYS A 218 -18.37 9.79 10.70
N GLY A 219 -17.41 10.67 10.40
CA GLY A 219 -16.67 11.45 11.39
C GLY A 219 -15.66 10.60 12.21
N LYS A 220 -15.30 9.42 11.75
CA LYS A 220 -14.30 8.57 12.42
C LYS A 220 -12.89 8.96 11.98
N LYS A 221 -11.92 8.82 12.89
CA LYS A 221 -10.51 8.94 12.53
C LYS A 221 -10.16 7.72 11.65
N PRO A 222 -9.68 7.92 10.41
CA PRO A 222 -9.31 6.79 9.57
C PRO A 222 -8.11 6.05 10.16
N ARG A 223 -8.08 4.75 9.95
CA ARG A 223 -6.95 3.88 10.27
C ARG A 223 -5.90 3.93 9.16
N LEU A 224 -4.80 3.23 9.36
CA LEU A 224 -3.75 3.09 8.38
C LEU A 224 -4.24 2.38 7.12
N SER A 225 -3.73 2.76 5.96
CA SER A 225 -4.15 2.24 4.65
C SER A 225 -4.08 0.72 4.58
N GLY A 226 -2.96 0.14 5.01
CA GLY A 226 -2.75 -1.30 4.98
C GLY A 226 -3.72 -2.11 5.85
N GLU A 227 -4.33 -1.51 6.87
CA GLU A 227 -5.37 -2.18 7.65
C GLU A 227 -6.65 -2.38 6.83
N TYR A 228 -7.05 -1.34 6.07
CA TYR A 228 -8.17 -1.46 5.14
C TYR A 228 -7.85 -2.39 3.98
N GLU A 229 -6.63 -2.38 3.47
CA GLU A 229 -6.19 -3.29 2.40
C GLU A 229 -6.20 -4.75 2.86
N PHE A 230 -5.79 -5.03 4.09
CA PHE A 230 -5.92 -6.37 4.66
C PHE A 230 -7.37 -6.83 4.69
N LEU A 231 -8.28 -5.98 5.20
CA LEU A 231 -9.71 -6.29 5.27
C LEU A 231 -10.29 -6.51 3.88
N ALA A 232 -9.99 -5.64 2.93
CA ALA A 232 -10.41 -5.76 1.55
C ALA A 232 -9.90 -7.08 0.93
N SER A 233 -8.63 -7.42 1.16
CA SER A 233 -8.01 -8.65 0.63
C SER A 233 -8.69 -9.91 1.17
N VAL A 234 -8.92 -9.98 2.46
CA VAL A 234 -9.61 -11.14 3.08
C VAL A 234 -11.05 -11.25 2.58
N THR A 235 -11.74 -10.13 2.45
CA THR A 235 -13.13 -10.08 1.96
C THR A 235 -13.21 -10.53 0.51
N LEU A 236 -12.39 -9.95 -0.37
CA LEU A 236 -12.40 -10.28 -1.79
C LEU A 236 -11.95 -11.72 -2.05
N ALA A 237 -10.90 -12.21 -1.36
CA ALA A 237 -10.46 -13.59 -1.52
C ALA A 237 -11.53 -14.59 -1.06
N SER A 238 -12.23 -14.30 0.03
CA SER A 238 -13.37 -15.12 0.50
C SER A 238 -14.51 -15.11 -0.50
N PHE A 239 -14.84 -13.93 -1.05
CA PHE A 239 -15.84 -13.78 -2.10
C PHE A 239 -15.43 -14.53 -3.36
N TYR A 240 -14.20 -14.39 -3.86
CA TYR A 240 -13.71 -15.08 -5.06
C TYR A 240 -13.77 -16.60 -4.90
N SER A 241 -13.38 -17.11 -3.73
CA SER A 241 -13.49 -18.55 -3.44
C SER A 241 -14.93 -19.05 -3.53
N SER A 242 -15.88 -18.31 -2.96
CA SER A 242 -17.31 -18.64 -3.01
C SER A 242 -17.87 -18.52 -4.43
N PHE A 243 -17.54 -17.42 -5.12
CA PHE A 243 -17.98 -17.15 -6.48
C PHE A 243 -17.49 -18.19 -7.48
N LEU A 244 -16.20 -18.51 -7.45
CA LEU A 244 -15.62 -19.52 -8.30
C LEU A 244 -16.08 -20.95 -7.92
N SER A 245 -16.51 -21.22 -6.71
CA SER A 245 -17.06 -22.52 -6.29
C SER A 245 -18.53 -22.70 -6.66
N SER A 246 -19.25 -21.63 -7.06
CA SER A 246 -20.66 -21.72 -7.44
C SER A 246 -20.86 -22.56 -8.71
N PRO A 247 -21.84 -23.47 -8.77
CA PRO A 247 -22.04 -24.38 -9.93
C PRO A 247 -22.48 -23.63 -11.19
N SER A 248 -23.12 -22.49 -11.08
CA SER A 248 -23.53 -21.65 -12.20
C SER A 248 -23.32 -20.17 -11.87
N ILE A 249 -22.88 -19.41 -12.87
CA ILE A 249 -22.84 -17.96 -12.82
C ILE A 249 -24.08 -17.48 -13.56
N ASP A 250 -25.20 -17.33 -12.81
CA ASP A 250 -26.42 -16.81 -13.40
C ASP A 250 -26.28 -15.31 -13.66
N CYS A 251 -26.48 -14.92 -14.92
CA CYS A 251 -26.47 -13.52 -15.31
C CYS A 251 -27.74 -12.83 -14.83
N ALA A 252 -27.62 -11.85 -13.97
CA ALA A 252 -28.67 -10.87 -13.72
C ALA A 252 -28.28 -9.55 -14.39
N PRO A 253 -29.22 -8.73 -14.82
CA PRO A 253 -28.88 -7.40 -15.30
C PRO A 253 -28.10 -6.64 -14.21
N PRO A 254 -27.06 -5.87 -14.58
CA PRO A 254 -26.29 -5.09 -13.61
C PRO A 254 -27.21 -4.09 -12.89
N ALA A 255 -26.86 -3.79 -11.66
CA ALA A 255 -27.48 -2.75 -10.86
C ALA A 255 -27.54 -1.40 -11.59
N CYS A 256 -28.42 -0.53 -11.13
CA CYS A 256 -28.49 0.83 -11.61
C CYS A 256 -27.15 1.55 -11.35
N LEU A 257 -26.37 1.76 -12.40
CA LEU A 257 -25.06 2.44 -12.33
C LEU A 257 -25.15 3.86 -11.79
N GLY A 258 -26.31 4.54 -11.98
CA GLY A 258 -26.55 5.88 -11.45
C GLY A 258 -26.35 5.95 -9.95
N ASP A 259 -26.97 5.03 -9.23
CA ASP A 259 -26.90 4.99 -7.75
C ASP A 259 -25.49 4.76 -7.24
N VAL A 260 -24.70 3.93 -7.95
CA VAL A 260 -23.30 3.65 -7.60
C VAL A 260 -22.41 4.87 -7.80
N VAL A 261 -22.56 5.56 -8.93
CA VAL A 261 -21.79 6.78 -9.23
C VAL A 261 -22.15 7.91 -8.26
N ASP A 262 -23.43 8.08 -7.93
CA ASP A 262 -23.87 9.10 -6.99
C ASP A 262 -23.33 8.80 -5.58
N ARG A 263 -23.33 7.54 -5.18
CA ARG A 263 -22.77 7.11 -3.89
C ARG A 263 -21.26 7.33 -3.78
N LEU A 264 -20.51 7.05 -4.85
CA LEU A 264 -19.05 7.33 -4.87
C LEU A 264 -18.77 8.83 -4.76
N LYS A 265 -19.57 9.68 -5.43
CA LYS A 265 -19.46 11.15 -5.30
C LYS A 265 -19.75 11.63 -3.89
N GLU A 266 -20.78 11.07 -3.22
CA GLU A 266 -21.06 11.39 -1.81
C GLU A 266 -19.88 11.08 -0.88
N LEU A 267 -19.11 10.05 -1.20
CA LEU A 267 -17.87 9.69 -0.49
C LEU A 267 -16.65 10.52 -0.91
N GLY A 268 -16.82 11.48 -1.83
CA GLY A 268 -15.73 12.30 -2.35
C GLY A 268 -14.78 11.54 -3.31
N ILE A 269 -15.25 10.42 -3.86
CA ILE A 269 -14.48 9.60 -4.80
C ILE A 269 -14.88 9.99 -6.23
N GLU A 270 -13.92 10.43 -7.03
CA GLU A 270 -14.15 10.67 -8.45
C GLU A 270 -14.39 9.34 -9.18
N ALA A 271 -15.63 9.14 -9.61
CA ALA A 271 -16.01 8.03 -10.45
C ALA A 271 -16.24 8.53 -11.87
N ASP A 272 -15.45 8.02 -12.80
CA ASP A 272 -15.69 8.22 -14.23
C ASP A 272 -16.84 7.31 -14.66
N ARG A 273 -17.98 7.93 -15.02
CA ARG A 273 -19.20 7.21 -15.40
C ARG A 273 -18.94 6.29 -16.59
N ASP A 274 -18.11 6.72 -17.53
CA ASP A 274 -17.80 5.95 -18.71
C ASP A 274 -16.93 4.73 -18.36
N LYS A 275 -16.01 4.86 -17.41
CA LYS A 275 -15.24 3.72 -16.89
C LYS A 275 -16.07 2.73 -16.09
N CYS A 276 -17.13 3.19 -15.42
CA CYS A 276 -18.05 2.32 -14.70
C CYS A 276 -18.99 1.52 -15.64
N VAL A 277 -19.17 1.98 -16.88
CA VAL A 277 -20.16 1.42 -17.82
C VAL A 277 -19.55 0.44 -18.81
N ASP A 278 -18.25 0.60 -19.14
CA ASP A 278 -17.60 -0.09 -20.26
C ASP A 278 -17.23 -1.56 -20.00
N PHE A 279 -17.80 -2.16 -18.91
CA PHE A 279 -17.29 -3.46 -18.51
C PHE A 279 -17.56 -4.55 -19.52
N PHE A 280 -18.75 -4.63 -20.13
CA PHE A 280 -19.06 -5.68 -21.11
C PHE A 280 -20.29 -5.31 -21.94
N ASP A 281 -20.13 -5.29 -23.24
CA ASP A 281 -21.28 -5.57 -24.07
C ASP A 281 -21.79 -7.00 -23.75
N ILE A 282 -23.02 -7.29 -24.06
CA ILE A 282 -23.66 -8.57 -23.72
C ILE A 282 -22.91 -9.78 -24.31
N ASN A 283 -22.28 -9.61 -25.46
CA ASN A 283 -21.49 -10.66 -26.14
C ASN A 283 -20.14 -10.87 -25.44
N GLY A 284 -19.49 -9.80 -25.00
CA GLY A 284 -18.28 -9.86 -24.20
C GLY A 284 -18.52 -10.59 -22.89
N TYR A 285 -19.64 -10.31 -22.21
CA TYR A 285 -20.02 -10.99 -20.98
C TYR A 285 -20.13 -12.52 -21.16
N PHE A 286 -20.89 -12.99 -22.16
CA PHE A 286 -21.05 -14.44 -22.42
C PHE A 286 -19.72 -15.11 -22.75
N ARG A 287 -18.88 -14.46 -23.55
CA ARG A 287 -17.55 -14.97 -23.88
C ARG A 287 -16.69 -15.14 -22.62
N ILE A 288 -16.66 -14.14 -21.74
CA ILE A 288 -15.89 -14.17 -20.51
C ILE A 288 -16.43 -15.22 -19.55
N SER A 289 -17.75 -15.34 -19.40
CA SER A 289 -18.39 -16.35 -18.58
C SER A 289 -18.03 -17.77 -19.04
N TYR A 290 -17.99 -18.02 -20.36
CA TYR A 290 -17.54 -19.29 -20.92
C TYR A 290 -16.07 -19.58 -20.61
N ILE A 291 -15.17 -18.63 -20.89
CA ILE A 291 -13.73 -18.78 -20.61
C ILE A 291 -13.49 -18.95 -19.11
N LEU A 292 -14.20 -18.19 -18.28
CA LEU A 292 -14.12 -18.33 -16.82
C LEU A 292 -14.50 -19.75 -16.38
N GLY A 293 -15.49 -20.36 -17.00
CA GLY A 293 -15.86 -21.77 -16.78
C GLY A 293 -14.71 -22.74 -17.07
N GLU A 294 -13.97 -22.53 -18.16
CA GLU A 294 -12.82 -23.35 -18.55
C GLU A 294 -11.66 -23.24 -17.57
N TYR A 295 -11.31 -22.00 -17.13
CA TYR A 295 -10.18 -21.74 -16.24
C TYR A 295 -10.52 -21.78 -14.74
N ARG A 296 -11.72 -22.13 -14.39
CA ARG A 296 -12.24 -22.05 -13.03
C ARG A 296 -11.44 -22.86 -12.01
N LEU A 297 -11.02 -24.07 -12.37
CA LEU A 297 -10.22 -24.93 -11.48
C LEU A 297 -8.81 -24.35 -11.27
N ASP A 298 -8.19 -23.84 -12.33
CA ASP A 298 -6.86 -23.21 -12.26
C ASP A 298 -6.91 -21.95 -11.38
N LEU A 299 -8.00 -21.18 -11.49
CA LEU A 299 -8.23 -20.00 -10.65
C LEU A 299 -8.43 -20.38 -9.18
N LEU A 300 -9.21 -21.43 -8.90
CA LEU A 300 -9.39 -21.93 -7.54
C LEU A 300 -8.08 -22.45 -6.95
N GLU A 301 -7.27 -23.19 -7.72
CA GLU A 301 -5.96 -23.66 -7.30
C GLU A 301 -5.01 -22.49 -7.00
N LYS A 302 -4.97 -21.46 -7.88
CA LYS A 302 -4.18 -20.27 -7.68
C LYS A 302 -4.60 -19.50 -6.43
N LEU A 303 -5.91 -19.35 -6.20
CA LEU A 303 -6.46 -18.69 -5.02
C LEU A 303 -6.17 -19.50 -3.73
N ALA A 304 -6.27 -20.82 -3.78
CA ALA A 304 -5.94 -21.72 -2.65
C ALA A 304 -4.46 -21.63 -2.25
N GLY A 305 -3.58 -21.27 -3.19
CA GLY A 305 -2.17 -20.99 -2.91
C GLY A 305 -1.93 -19.77 -2.05
N ILE A 306 -2.95 -18.90 -1.86
CA ILE A 306 -2.92 -17.77 -0.92
C ILE A 306 -3.33 -18.30 0.46
N ASP A 307 -2.38 -18.40 1.42
CA ASP A 307 -2.67 -18.87 2.79
C ASP A 307 -3.47 -17.83 3.60
N LEU A 308 -4.76 -17.70 3.27
CA LEU A 308 -5.68 -16.79 3.98
C LEU A 308 -5.78 -17.08 5.48
N HIS A 309 -5.74 -18.34 5.87
CA HIS A 309 -5.83 -18.71 7.29
C HIS A 309 -4.55 -18.36 8.05
N GLY A 310 -3.38 -18.55 7.43
CA GLY A 310 -2.11 -18.10 8.00
C GLY A 310 -2.07 -16.59 8.15
N MET A 311 -2.52 -15.86 7.12
CA MET A 311 -2.64 -14.41 7.14
C MET A 311 -3.56 -13.93 8.26
N GLN A 312 -4.75 -14.48 8.40
CA GLN A 312 -5.69 -14.14 9.47
C GLN A 312 -5.14 -14.47 10.87
N ARG A 313 -4.46 -15.61 11.02
CA ARG A 313 -3.84 -15.99 12.30
C ARG A 313 -2.70 -15.05 12.66
N PHE A 314 -1.88 -14.65 11.69
CA PHE A 314 -0.79 -13.71 11.88
C PHE A 314 -1.33 -12.34 12.31
N TRP A 315 -2.33 -11.82 11.60
CA TRP A 315 -3.01 -10.57 11.92
C TRP A 315 -3.60 -10.56 13.33
N ARG A 316 -4.28 -11.65 13.73
CA ARG A 316 -4.82 -11.80 15.09
C ARG A 316 -3.76 -11.80 16.19
N ARG A 317 -2.52 -12.20 15.87
CA ARG A 317 -1.41 -12.15 16.85
C ARG A 317 -0.89 -10.74 17.04
N LEU A 318 -0.89 -9.92 16.01
CA LEU A 318 -0.49 -8.51 16.09
C LEU A 318 -1.56 -7.67 16.81
N TYR A 319 -2.83 -7.99 16.55
CA TYR A 319 -3.98 -7.37 17.18
C TYR A 319 -4.62 -8.39 18.13
N LEU A 320 -4.48 -8.23 19.44
CA LEU A 320 -5.13 -9.08 20.44
C LEU A 320 -6.66 -9.18 20.22
N ASP A 321 -7.28 -8.22 19.53
CA ASP A 321 -8.71 -8.10 19.25
C ASP A 321 -9.07 -7.59 17.85
N ALA A 322 -8.32 -7.97 16.81
CA ALA A 322 -8.54 -7.47 15.46
C ALA A 322 -9.97 -7.69 14.90
N GLY A 323 -10.66 -8.73 15.35
CA GLY A 323 -12.07 -8.93 15.03
C GLY A 323 -13.02 -7.92 15.70
N TYR A 324 -12.57 -7.19 16.70
CA TYR A 324 -13.39 -6.25 17.45
C TYR A 324 -13.50 -4.88 16.77
N TRP A 325 -12.38 -4.34 16.26
CA TRP A 325 -12.41 -3.03 15.60
C TRP A 325 -13.14 -3.08 14.25
N LEU A 326 -13.01 -4.18 13.49
CA LEU A 326 -13.74 -4.40 12.25
C LEU A 326 -15.25 -4.27 12.47
N LYS A 327 -15.77 -4.92 13.49
CA LYS A 327 -17.21 -4.86 13.84
C LYS A 327 -17.66 -3.49 14.33
N SER A 328 -16.78 -2.69 14.90
CA SER A 328 -17.12 -1.39 15.48
C SER A 328 -17.09 -0.23 14.47
N GLU A 329 -16.34 -0.35 13.38
CA GLU A 329 -16.13 0.73 12.43
C GLU A 329 -16.90 0.57 11.13
N ILE A 330 -16.92 -0.65 10.59
CA ILE A 330 -17.58 -0.98 9.33
C ILE A 330 -18.41 -2.23 9.54
N SER A 331 -19.72 -2.11 9.35
CA SER A 331 -20.65 -3.25 9.44
C SER A 331 -20.50 -4.19 8.23
N ALA A 332 -21.00 -5.42 8.35
CA ALA A 332 -20.97 -6.36 7.23
C ALA A 332 -21.73 -5.82 5.99
N ALA A 333 -22.85 -5.11 6.19
CA ALA A 333 -23.59 -4.48 5.10
C ALA A 333 -22.75 -3.42 4.39
N GLU A 334 -21.99 -2.62 5.15
CA GLU A 334 -21.10 -1.59 4.57
C GLU A 334 -19.89 -2.19 3.87
N VAL A 335 -19.35 -3.33 4.35
CA VAL A 335 -18.32 -4.07 3.63
C VAL A 335 -18.84 -4.56 2.28
N LEU A 336 -20.07 -5.07 2.22
CA LEU A 336 -20.73 -5.46 0.96
C LEU A 336 -20.96 -4.26 0.04
N GLU A 337 -21.40 -3.12 0.60
CA GLU A 337 -21.51 -1.87 -0.16
C GLU A 337 -20.14 -1.45 -0.75
N CYS A 338 -19.09 -1.45 0.06
CA CYS A 338 -17.74 -1.12 -0.43
C CYS A 338 -17.27 -2.08 -1.53
N MET A 339 -17.56 -3.37 -1.41
CA MET A 339 -17.25 -4.36 -2.43
C MET A 339 -18.01 -4.10 -3.74
N ARG A 340 -19.29 -3.74 -3.67
CA ARG A 340 -20.11 -3.37 -4.82
C ARG A 340 -19.58 -2.10 -5.51
N LEU A 341 -19.26 -1.07 -4.74
CA LEU A 341 -18.65 0.16 -5.26
C LEU A 341 -17.27 -0.08 -5.89
N ALA A 342 -16.44 -0.92 -5.26
CA ALA A 342 -15.14 -1.32 -5.81
C ALA A 342 -15.30 -2.11 -7.12
N GLY A 343 -16.31 -2.98 -7.21
CA GLY A 343 -16.63 -3.70 -8.44
C GLY A 343 -16.94 -2.77 -9.61
N ALA A 344 -17.64 -1.67 -9.36
CA ALA A 344 -17.93 -0.66 -10.39
C ALA A 344 -16.69 0.10 -10.88
N MET A 345 -15.60 0.09 -10.12
CA MET A 345 -14.35 0.82 -10.42
C MET A 345 -13.19 -0.11 -10.84
N SER A 346 -13.37 -1.43 -10.76
CA SER A 346 -12.31 -2.41 -10.98
C SER A 346 -12.46 -3.14 -12.30
N ASP A 347 -11.35 -3.41 -12.97
CA ASP A 347 -11.33 -4.25 -14.19
C ASP A 347 -11.01 -5.72 -13.88
N GLY A 348 -10.92 -6.12 -12.64
CA GLY A 348 -10.61 -7.48 -12.20
C GLY A 348 -11.83 -8.38 -12.09
N LEU A 349 -11.67 -9.49 -11.36
CA LEU A 349 -12.75 -10.46 -11.13
C LEU A 349 -13.95 -9.83 -10.39
N ILE A 350 -13.71 -8.86 -9.50
CA ILE A 350 -14.79 -8.15 -8.80
C ILE A 350 -15.61 -7.28 -9.76
N GLY A 351 -14.98 -6.68 -10.77
CA GLY A 351 -15.68 -5.93 -11.82
C GLY A 351 -16.57 -6.83 -12.66
N PHE A 352 -16.09 -8.02 -13.02
CA PHE A 352 -16.92 -9.04 -13.69
C PHE A 352 -18.10 -9.49 -12.82
N ALA A 353 -17.87 -9.71 -11.53
CA ALA A 353 -18.93 -10.08 -10.58
C ALA A 353 -19.96 -8.96 -10.42
N PHE A 354 -19.54 -7.69 -10.42
CA PHE A 354 -20.43 -6.54 -10.44
C PHE A 354 -21.29 -6.53 -11.72
N ALA A 355 -20.66 -6.63 -12.89
CA ALA A 355 -21.36 -6.64 -14.17
C ALA A 355 -22.35 -7.81 -14.31
N SER A 356 -22.13 -8.93 -13.61
CA SER A 356 -23.06 -10.07 -13.55
C SER A 356 -24.26 -9.87 -12.61
N GLY A 357 -24.32 -8.76 -11.86
CA GLY A 357 -25.36 -8.48 -10.87
C GLY A 357 -25.31 -9.39 -9.62
N ILE A 358 -24.27 -10.19 -9.47
CA ILE A 358 -24.12 -11.09 -8.30
C ILE A 358 -23.97 -10.31 -7.01
N LEU A 359 -23.21 -9.20 -7.04
CA LEU A 359 -23.00 -8.38 -5.85
C LEU A 359 -24.29 -7.76 -5.32
N ASP A 360 -25.24 -7.40 -6.20
CA ASP A 360 -26.53 -6.90 -5.79
C ASP A 360 -27.40 -7.97 -5.13
N ARG A 361 -27.32 -9.22 -5.59
CA ARG A 361 -28.04 -10.35 -5.00
C ARG A 361 -27.52 -10.77 -3.62
N ILE A 362 -26.24 -10.55 -3.35
CA ILE A 362 -25.65 -10.83 -2.03
C ILE A 362 -25.98 -9.71 -1.05
N ALA A 363 -26.14 -8.47 -1.54
CA ALA A 363 -26.47 -7.30 -0.72
C ALA A 363 -27.97 -7.17 -0.41
N ALA A 364 -28.86 -7.82 -1.17
CA ALA A 364 -30.31 -7.87 -0.97
C ALA A 364 -30.70 -8.94 0.03
#